data_b60cae9adf488ac915de1b24a9abad13
#
_entry.id   b60cae9adf488ac915de1b24a9abad13
#
_cell.length_a   1.000
_cell.length_b   1.000
_cell.length_c   1.000
_cell.angle_alpha   90.00
_cell.angle_beta   90.00
_cell.angle_gamma   90.00
#
_symmetry.space_group_name_H-M   'P 1'
#
loop_
_entity.id
_entity.type
_entity.pdbx_description
1 polymer ?
#
loop_
_entity_poly.entity_id
_entity_poly.type
_entity_poly.pdbx_seq_one_letter_code
_entity_poly.pdbx_strand_id
1 'polypeptide(L)'
;MLTVIAEIRTRPGQHHRQAVLDQFAKIIPTVLEEAGCHGYAPMVDTAAGVSFQTTAPDSIVMVELWETVAHLEAHLQTPHMKAWSEAVKGDVLETHLRILENGV
;
A
#
# COMPACT_ATOMS: atom_id res chain seq x y z
N MET A 1 16.43 1.47 -8.69
CA MET A 1 15.31 1.74 -7.78
C MET A 1 14.00 1.40 -8.47
N LEU A 2 13.18 0.62 -7.83
CA LEU A 2 11.87 0.25 -8.34
C LEU A 2 10.79 1.04 -7.62
N THR A 3 9.76 1.46 -8.36
CA THR A 3 8.55 2.03 -7.79
C THR A 3 7.47 0.95 -7.79
N VAL A 4 6.91 0.67 -6.64
CA VAL A 4 5.82 -0.29 -6.50
C VAL A 4 4.53 0.48 -6.25
N ILE A 5 3.53 0.19 -7.05
CA ILE A 5 2.18 0.72 -6.87
C ILE A 5 1.28 -0.46 -6.55
N ALA A 6 0.74 -0.47 -5.35
CA ALA A 6 -0.19 -1.51 -4.93
C ALA A 6 -1.55 -0.87 -4.64
N GLU A 7 -2.54 -1.18 -5.46
CA GLU A 7 -3.90 -0.76 -5.18
C GLU A 7 -4.60 -1.81 -4.32
N ILE A 8 -5.08 -1.36 -3.17
CA ILE A 8 -5.82 -2.20 -2.23
C ILE A 8 -7.26 -1.74 -2.26
N ARG A 9 -8.16 -2.60 -2.74
CA ARG A 9 -9.59 -2.34 -2.74
C ARG A 9 -10.19 -2.90 -1.46
N THR A 10 -10.85 -2.02 -0.72
CA THR A 10 -11.50 -2.40 0.52
C THR A 10 -12.99 -2.63 0.30
N ARG A 11 -13.62 -3.28 1.25
CA ARG A 11 -15.08 -3.40 1.25
C ARG A 11 -15.70 -2.01 1.28
N PRO A 12 -16.91 -1.83 0.72
CA PRO A 12 -17.58 -0.52 0.72
C PRO A 12 -17.78 0.00 2.15
N GLY A 13 -17.49 1.29 2.32
CA GLY A 13 -17.62 1.98 3.59
C GLY A 13 -16.28 2.44 4.14
N GLN A 14 -16.24 3.69 4.61
CA GLN A 14 -15.02 4.31 5.11
C GLN A 14 -14.39 3.57 6.28
N HIS A 15 -15.19 2.89 7.11
CA HIS A 15 -14.66 2.17 8.25
C HIS A 15 -13.75 1.01 7.85
N HIS A 16 -13.99 0.37 6.69
CA HIS A 16 -13.12 -0.68 6.17
C HIS A 16 -11.79 -0.10 5.69
N ARG A 17 -11.83 1.00 4.93
CA ARG A 17 -10.62 1.67 4.48
C ARG A 17 -9.80 2.18 5.67
N GLN A 18 -10.48 2.80 6.64
CA GLN A 18 -9.80 3.33 7.82
C GLN A 18 -9.16 2.21 8.66
N ALA A 19 -9.82 1.06 8.79
CA ALA A 19 -9.25 -0.08 9.49
C ALA A 19 -7.92 -0.54 8.86
N VAL A 20 -7.87 -0.58 7.52
CA VAL A 20 -6.64 -0.94 6.80
C VAL A 20 -5.55 0.13 7.00
N LEU A 21 -5.93 1.41 6.91
CA LEU A 21 -4.98 2.51 7.16
C LEU A 21 -4.43 2.48 8.58
N ASP A 22 -5.26 2.18 9.57
CA ASP A 22 -4.83 2.08 10.97
C ASP A 22 -3.80 0.95 11.15
N GLN A 23 -3.99 -0.17 10.48
CA GLN A 23 -3.03 -1.27 10.52
C GLN A 23 -1.72 -0.90 9.82
N PHE A 24 -1.77 -0.16 8.69
CA PHE A 24 -0.56 0.35 8.06
C PHE A 24 0.21 1.29 8.99
N ALA A 25 -0.48 2.17 9.68
CA ALA A 25 0.16 3.11 10.61
C ALA A 25 1.02 2.39 11.65
N LYS A 26 0.62 1.19 12.06
CA LYS A 26 1.37 0.39 13.03
C LYS A 26 2.68 -0.17 12.49
N ILE A 27 2.74 -0.49 11.19
CA ILE A 27 3.89 -1.18 10.61
C ILE A 27 4.83 -0.28 9.81
N ILE A 28 4.38 0.90 9.38
CA ILE A 28 5.18 1.79 8.53
C ILE A 28 6.57 2.08 9.10
N PRO A 29 6.74 2.43 10.39
CA PRO A 29 8.09 2.67 10.93
C PRO A 29 9.02 1.46 10.78
N THR A 30 8.50 0.26 10.98
CA THR A 30 9.26 -0.98 10.83
C THR A 30 9.59 -1.25 9.36
N VAL A 31 8.63 -1.04 8.47
CA VAL A 31 8.84 -1.23 7.03
C VAL A 31 9.93 -0.30 6.51
N LEU A 32 9.93 0.96 6.93
CA LEU A 32 10.95 1.93 6.50
C LEU A 32 12.37 1.56 6.94
N GLU A 33 12.52 0.70 7.94
CA GLU A 33 13.81 0.18 8.38
C GLU A 33 14.24 -1.10 7.65
N GLU A 34 13.37 -1.69 6.83
CA GLU A 34 13.71 -2.88 6.06
C GLU A 34 14.79 -2.58 5.04
N ALA A 35 15.69 -3.55 4.82
CA ALA A 35 16.75 -3.42 3.82
C ALA A 35 16.14 -3.15 2.44
N GLY A 36 16.67 -2.15 1.76
CA GLY A 36 16.24 -1.78 0.41
C GLY A 36 14.97 -0.95 0.34
N CYS A 37 14.33 -0.64 1.45
CA CYS A 37 13.13 0.21 1.46
C CYS A 37 13.52 1.68 1.53
N HIS A 38 13.09 2.48 0.54
CA HIS A 38 13.35 3.92 0.48
C HIS A 38 12.07 4.75 0.49
N GLY A 39 10.92 4.12 0.55
CA GLY A 39 9.64 4.79 0.68
C GLY A 39 8.51 3.79 0.82
N TYR A 40 7.52 4.14 1.63
CA TYR A 40 6.38 3.26 1.86
C TYR A 40 5.22 4.10 2.40
N ALA A 41 4.29 4.47 1.51
CA ALA A 41 3.23 5.41 1.85
C ALA A 41 1.86 4.96 1.32
N PRO A 42 0.88 4.79 2.19
CA PRO A 42 -0.51 4.62 1.76
C PRO A 42 -1.09 5.97 1.35
N MET A 43 -1.67 6.02 0.16
CA MET A 43 -2.29 7.22 -0.40
C MET A 43 -3.78 7.00 -0.60
N VAL A 44 -4.55 8.04 -0.39
CA VAL A 44 -5.98 8.08 -0.68
C VAL A 44 -6.28 9.34 -1.50
N ASP A 45 -7.44 9.36 -2.16
CA ASP A 45 -7.83 10.51 -2.97
C ASP A 45 -7.83 11.79 -2.14
N THR A 46 -7.29 12.86 -2.71
CA THR A 46 -7.51 14.19 -2.17
C THR A 46 -8.86 14.71 -2.65
N ALA A 47 -9.51 15.53 -1.85
CA ALA A 47 -10.75 16.20 -2.24
C ALA A 47 -10.41 17.47 -3.06
N ALA A 48 -9.94 17.26 -4.29
CA ALA A 48 -9.49 18.37 -5.15
C ALA A 48 -10.63 19.21 -5.71
N GLY A 49 -11.83 18.63 -5.86
CA GLY A 49 -13.00 19.34 -6.36
C GLY A 49 -12.95 19.69 -7.84
N VAL A 50 -12.13 18.96 -8.62
CA VAL A 50 -11.98 19.19 -10.06
C VAL A 50 -12.69 18.11 -10.86
N SER A 51 -13.27 18.48 -12.00
CA SER A 51 -14.07 17.54 -12.80
C SER A 51 -13.27 16.43 -13.47
N PHE A 52 -11.97 16.64 -13.67
CA PHE A 52 -11.11 15.65 -14.33
C PHE A 52 -10.50 14.62 -13.37
N GLN A 53 -10.79 14.70 -12.07
CA GLN A 53 -10.29 13.71 -11.12
C GLN A 53 -11.14 12.46 -11.15
N THR A 54 -10.49 11.31 -11.31
CA THR A 54 -11.11 10.00 -11.04
C THR A 54 -10.94 9.70 -9.56
N THR A 55 -12.00 9.31 -8.88
CA THR A 55 -11.97 9.01 -7.45
C THR A 55 -12.28 7.55 -7.17
N ALA A 56 -11.72 7.02 -6.10
CA ALA A 56 -11.95 5.65 -5.65
C ALA A 56 -12.03 5.64 -4.11
N PRO A 57 -13.24 5.88 -3.55
CA PRO A 57 -13.39 6.05 -2.09
C PRO A 57 -13.08 4.79 -1.29
N ASP A 58 -13.15 3.60 -1.91
CA ASP A 58 -12.87 2.32 -1.26
C ASP A 58 -11.52 1.76 -1.71
N SER A 59 -10.57 2.63 -2.01
CA SER A 59 -9.23 2.25 -2.46
C SER A 59 -8.15 2.94 -1.66
N ILE A 60 -7.05 2.22 -1.46
CA ILE A 60 -5.78 2.75 -0.93
C ILE A 60 -4.73 2.41 -1.96
N VAL A 61 -3.93 3.40 -2.35
CA VAL A 61 -2.83 3.17 -3.28
C VAL A 61 -1.52 3.28 -2.50
N MET A 62 -0.83 2.15 -2.39
CA MET A 62 0.51 2.15 -1.81
C MET A 62 1.51 2.65 -2.84
N VAL A 63 2.34 3.59 -2.45
CA VAL A 63 3.49 4.05 -3.25
C VAL A 63 4.74 3.67 -2.49
N GLU A 64 5.54 2.77 -3.08
CA GLU A 64 6.69 2.18 -2.41
C GLU A 64 7.93 2.29 -3.28
N LEU A 65 9.08 2.46 -2.65
CA LEU A 65 10.37 2.49 -3.33
C LEU A 65 11.25 1.37 -2.76
N TRP A 66 11.68 0.46 -3.64
CA TRP A 66 12.54 -0.68 -3.27
C TRP A 66 13.77 -0.75 -4.18
N GLU A 67 14.91 -1.12 -3.61
CA GLU A 67 16.14 -1.22 -4.40
C GLU A 67 16.05 -2.33 -5.44
N THR A 68 15.52 -3.49 -5.07
CA THR A 68 15.43 -4.67 -5.95
C THR A 68 14.13 -5.44 -5.69
N VAL A 69 13.79 -6.31 -6.63
CA VAL A 69 12.67 -7.25 -6.46
C VAL A 69 12.92 -8.18 -5.27
N ALA A 70 14.18 -8.59 -5.05
CA ALA A 70 14.51 -9.45 -3.90
C ALA A 70 14.19 -8.78 -2.56
N HIS A 71 14.42 -7.46 -2.43
CA HIS A 71 14.03 -6.72 -1.24
C HIS A 71 12.51 -6.67 -1.06
N LEU A 72 11.77 -6.48 -2.14
CA LEU A 72 10.31 -6.52 -2.12
C LEU A 72 9.81 -7.92 -1.70
N GLU A 73 10.38 -8.98 -2.25
CA GLU A 73 10.02 -10.35 -1.87
C GLU A 73 10.27 -10.62 -0.39
N ALA A 74 11.42 -10.16 0.12
CA ALA A 74 11.76 -10.29 1.54
C ALA A 74 10.75 -9.54 2.42
N HIS A 75 10.34 -8.32 1.99
CA HIS A 75 9.32 -7.52 2.67
C HIS A 75 8.02 -8.32 2.85
N LEU A 76 7.56 -8.97 1.81
CA LEU A 76 6.30 -9.74 1.83
C LEU A 76 6.35 -10.96 2.75
N GLN A 77 7.55 -11.42 3.14
CA GLN A 77 7.74 -12.55 4.03
C GLN A 77 7.95 -12.15 5.50
N THR A 78 7.99 -10.86 5.80
CA THR A 78 8.23 -10.40 7.17
C THR A 78 7.08 -10.74 8.11
N PRO A 79 7.36 -10.94 9.41
CA PRO A 79 6.30 -11.19 10.40
C PRO A 79 5.26 -10.07 10.47
N HIS A 80 5.69 -8.81 10.36
CA HIS A 80 4.78 -7.67 10.43
C HIS A 80 3.85 -7.59 9.21
N MET A 81 4.32 -7.98 8.01
CA MET A 81 3.46 -8.04 6.83
C MET A 81 2.44 -9.18 6.93
N LYS A 82 2.85 -10.32 7.46
CA LYS A 82 1.94 -11.44 7.69
C LYS A 82 0.87 -11.08 8.73
N ALA A 83 1.26 -10.40 9.79
CA ALA A 83 0.34 -9.92 10.81
C ALA A 83 -0.64 -8.88 10.25
N TRP A 84 -0.14 -7.94 9.42
CA TRP A 84 -0.98 -6.96 8.74
C TRP A 84 -2.01 -7.66 7.85
N SER A 85 -1.57 -8.59 7.02
CA SER A 85 -2.45 -9.33 6.10
C SER A 85 -3.57 -10.06 6.86
N GLU A 86 -3.25 -10.69 7.97
CA GLU A 86 -4.25 -11.36 8.81
C GLU A 86 -5.21 -10.36 9.44
N ALA A 87 -4.70 -9.22 9.92
CA ALA A 87 -5.51 -8.21 10.59
C ALA A 87 -6.53 -7.53 9.66
N VAL A 88 -6.24 -7.44 8.36
CA VAL A 88 -7.09 -6.72 7.38
C VAL A 88 -7.89 -7.65 6.47
N LYS A 89 -7.79 -8.95 6.62
CA LYS A 89 -8.44 -9.89 5.69
C LYS A 89 -9.96 -9.74 5.61
N GLY A 90 -10.58 -9.22 6.66
CA GLY A 90 -12.02 -8.94 6.69
C GLY A 90 -12.40 -7.63 6.00
N ASP A 91 -11.42 -6.78 5.68
CA ASP A 91 -11.64 -5.45 5.13
C ASP A 91 -11.21 -5.34 3.67
N VAL A 92 -10.29 -6.19 3.22
CA VAL A 92 -9.72 -6.14 1.87
C VAL A 92 -10.45 -7.10 0.93
N LEU A 93 -10.86 -6.60 -0.24
CA LEU A 93 -11.46 -7.40 -1.29
C LEU A 93 -10.42 -7.96 -2.26
N GLU A 94 -9.49 -7.11 -2.71
CA GLU A 94 -8.47 -7.50 -3.68
C GLU A 94 -7.29 -6.52 -3.62
N THR A 95 -6.15 -7.00 -4.10
CA THR A 95 -4.94 -6.17 -4.21
C THR A 95 -4.31 -6.41 -5.58
N HIS A 96 -3.96 -5.32 -6.27
CA HIS A 96 -3.24 -5.35 -7.53
C HIS A 96 -1.91 -4.63 -7.35
N LEU A 97 -0.82 -5.30 -7.68
CA LEU A 97 0.52 -4.78 -7.46
C LEU A 97 1.25 -4.68 -8.80
N ARG A 98 1.82 -3.49 -9.06
CA ARG A 98 2.64 -3.22 -10.22
C ARG A 98 4.04 -2.86 -9.78
N ILE A 99 5.03 -3.41 -10.45
CA ILE A 99 6.43 -3.12 -10.21
C ILE A 99 6.92 -2.31 -11.42
N LEU A 100 7.33 -1.08 -11.18
CA LEU A 100 7.62 -0.12 -12.23
C LEU A 100 9.07 0.35 -12.17
N GLU A 101 9.62 0.66 -13.33
CA GLU A 101 10.91 1.33 -13.47
C GLU A 101 10.77 2.47 -14.48
N ASN A 102 11.78 3.35 -14.56
CA ASN A 102 11.74 4.43 -15.53
C ASN A 102 11.61 3.90 -16.95
N GLY A 103 10.70 4.48 -17.72
CA GLY A 103 10.50 4.14 -19.14
C GLY A 103 11.43 4.88 -20.08
N VAL A 104 12.08 5.93 -19.57
CA VAL A 104 13.02 6.75 -20.35
C VAL A 104 14.23 7.15 -19.50
#